data_4a599f85df23a3636f170ccb320f99df
#
_entry.id   4a599f85df23a3636f170ccb320f99df
#
_cell.length_a   1.000
_cell.length_b   1.000
_cell.length_c   1.000
_cell.angle_alpha   90.00
_cell.angle_beta   90.00
_cell.angle_gamma   90.00
#
_symmetry.space_group_name_H-M   'P 1'
#
loop_
_entity.id
_entity.type
_entity.pdbx_description
1 polymer ?
#
loop_
_entity_poly.entity_id
_entity_poly.type
_entity_poly.pdbx_seq_one_letter_code
_entity_poly.pdbx_strand_id
1 'polypeptide(L)'
;MQFKIKKSFIISLFIAILSFQNNLYSGPTTLDIDDFGIISLMYHRFEENKYPSTNIKLKDFKEHLNIIRENNIRFVNPNNFEQNLKDNKNQRKVLLTIDDGFSSFYENAWPILKEKKIPFILFVSTREVGSNNYMTWDQIKELDKENFVEIGNHSHTHEYLVDESYEVIKNDIEKSISIFKNELGKNSKFFSYPFGEYSLKFKSLIQSLGFKYAFGQHSGVMDETKDLYELPRFPINEKYGEI
;
A
#
# COMPACT_ATOMS: atom_id res chain seq x y z
N MET A 1 72.30 32.00 13.33
CA MET A 1 72.08 30.96 12.29
C MET A 1 70.59 31.01 11.94
N GLN A 2 70.22 31.76 10.90
CA GLN A 2 68.84 31.99 10.53
C GLN A 2 68.45 30.97 9.48
N PHE A 3 67.45 30.13 9.78
CA PHE A 3 66.87 29.21 8.80
C PHE A 3 65.85 29.95 7.90
N LYS A 4 66.22 30.15 6.64
CA LYS A 4 65.28 30.59 5.60
C LYS A 4 64.43 29.38 5.18
N ILE A 5 63.19 29.30 5.65
CA ILE A 5 62.19 28.36 5.14
C ILE A 5 61.76 28.85 3.76
N LYS A 6 62.00 28.05 2.73
CA LYS A 6 61.65 28.37 1.34
C LYS A 6 60.13 28.43 1.17
N LYS A 7 59.64 29.58 0.74
CA LYS A 7 58.21 29.86 0.40
C LYS A 7 57.57 28.86 -0.60
N SER A 8 58.44 28.09 -1.29
CA SER A 8 57.98 27.13 -2.29
C SER A 8 57.33 25.88 -1.71
N PHE A 9 57.58 25.50 -0.45
CA PHE A 9 57.02 24.30 0.18
C PHE A 9 55.58 24.49 0.71
N ILE A 10 55.24 25.74 1.02
CA ILE A 10 53.89 26.08 1.53
C ILE A 10 52.86 26.16 0.41
N ILE A 11 53.26 26.59 -0.80
CA ILE A 11 52.38 26.68 -1.96
C ILE A 11 51.99 25.26 -2.46
N SER A 12 52.93 24.31 -2.45
CA SER A 12 52.65 22.91 -2.87
C SER A 12 51.72 22.18 -1.90
N LEU A 13 51.75 22.54 -0.59
CA LEU A 13 50.86 21.91 0.39
C LEU A 13 49.44 22.46 0.30
N PHE A 14 49.26 23.74 -0.08
CA PHE A 14 47.93 24.35 -0.27
C PHE A 14 47.23 23.84 -1.53
N ILE A 15 47.98 23.54 -2.59
CA ILE A 15 47.41 22.97 -3.83
C ILE A 15 47.00 21.50 -3.63
N ALA A 16 47.70 20.73 -2.79
CA ALA A 16 47.34 19.39 -2.41
C ALA A 16 46.07 19.32 -1.54
N ILE A 17 45.81 20.31 -0.71
CA ILE A 17 44.59 20.37 0.12
C ILE A 17 43.37 20.82 -0.70
N LEU A 18 43.55 21.70 -1.71
CA LEU A 18 42.48 22.10 -2.62
C LEU A 18 42.07 21.01 -3.62
N SER A 19 42.96 20.09 -3.99
CA SER A 19 42.64 18.96 -4.84
C SER A 19 41.97 17.79 -4.10
N PHE A 20 42.02 17.77 -2.76
CA PHE A 20 41.34 16.73 -1.94
C PHE A 20 39.90 17.13 -1.54
N GLN A 21 39.52 18.40 -1.69
CA GLN A 21 38.16 18.86 -1.35
C GLN A 21 37.15 18.73 -2.50
N ASN A 22 37.58 18.41 -3.71
CA ASN A 22 36.68 18.28 -4.86
C ASN A 22 36.13 16.86 -5.08
N ASN A 23 36.43 15.90 -4.20
CA ASN A 23 35.95 14.51 -4.32
C ASN A 23 34.95 14.08 -3.22
N LEU A 24 34.37 15.01 -2.47
CA LEU A 24 33.37 14.71 -1.42
C LEU A 24 31.97 15.24 -1.71
N TYR A 25 31.74 15.78 -2.92
CA TYR A 25 30.39 15.93 -3.45
C TYR A 25 30.24 14.92 -4.60
N SER A 26 30.08 13.64 -4.26
CA SER A 26 29.23 12.82 -5.10
C SER A 26 27.85 13.47 -4.97
N GLY A 27 27.43 14.19 -6.01
CA GLY A 27 26.05 14.62 -6.14
C GLY A 27 25.13 13.43 -5.86
N PRO A 28 23.85 13.64 -5.56
CA PRO A 28 22.94 12.55 -5.36
C PRO A 28 23.16 11.58 -6.53
N THR A 29 23.55 10.35 -6.21
CA THR A 29 23.51 9.25 -7.16
C THR A 29 22.17 9.39 -7.82
N THR A 30 22.16 9.70 -9.12
CA THR A 30 20.94 9.58 -9.92
C THR A 30 20.47 8.18 -9.62
N LEU A 31 19.43 8.06 -8.80
CA LEU A 31 18.70 6.82 -8.65
C LEU A 31 18.40 6.43 -10.09
N ASP A 32 18.90 5.26 -10.51
CA ASP A 32 18.59 4.72 -11.82
C ASP A 32 17.06 4.73 -11.91
N ILE A 33 16.54 5.64 -12.74
CA ILE A 33 15.12 6.00 -12.79
C ILE A 33 14.31 4.89 -13.47
N ASP A 34 14.94 3.75 -13.76
CA ASP A 34 14.37 2.70 -14.60
C ASP A 34 13.58 1.62 -13.84
N ASP A 35 13.62 1.59 -12.49
CA ASP A 35 12.88 0.62 -11.68
C ASP A 35 11.72 1.27 -10.92
N PHE A 36 10.63 1.52 -11.62
CA PHE A 36 9.38 1.98 -11.02
C PHE A 36 8.44 0.82 -10.69
N GLY A 37 8.51 0.33 -9.48
CA GLY A 37 7.51 -0.60 -8.95
C GLY A 37 6.16 0.08 -8.67
N ILE A 38 5.29 -0.61 -7.95
CA ILE A 38 3.99 -0.13 -7.50
C ILE A 38 4.09 0.35 -6.06
N ILE A 39 3.67 1.57 -5.78
CA ILE A 39 3.43 2.07 -4.42
C ILE A 39 1.96 1.79 -4.09
N SER A 40 1.69 1.12 -2.96
CA SER A 40 0.32 0.93 -2.47
C SER A 40 0.01 1.91 -1.34
N LEU A 41 -1.06 2.67 -1.51
CA LEU A 41 -1.60 3.57 -0.49
C LEU A 41 -2.77 2.88 0.21
N MET A 42 -2.74 2.82 1.54
CA MET A 42 -3.73 2.14 2.36
C MET A 42 -4.56 3.14 3.14
N TYR A 43 -5.84 3.21 2.82
CA TYR A 43 -6.85 4.03 3.48
C TYR A 43 -7.82 3.17 4.28
N HIS A 44 -8.59 3.79 5.18
CA HIS A 44 -9.64 3.11 5.94
C HIS A 44 -10.92 3.97 6.02
N ARG A 45 -10.89 5.03 6.86
CA ARG A 45 -12.02 5.91 7.17
C ARG A 45 -11.91 7.25 6.47
N PHE A 46 -13.06 7.88 6.23
CA PHE A 46 -13.14 9.19 5.58
C PHE A 46 -14.10 10.12 6.37
N GLU A 47 -13.62 11.31 6.73
CA GLU A 47 -14.38 12.31 7.51
C GLU A 47 -14.80 11.87 8.93
N GLU A 48 -14.14 10.87 9.51
CA GLU A 48 -14.39 10.39 10.87
C GLU A 48 -13.34 10.92 11.85
N ASN A 49 -13.44 12.20 12.22
CA ASN A 49 -12.46 12.91 13.07
C ASN A 49 -12.14 12.23 14.41
N LYS A 50 -12.99 11.32 14.88
CA LYS A 50 -12.80 10.56 16.12
C LYS A 50 -11.64 9.56 16.02
N TYR A 51 -11.25 9.18 14.81
CA TYR A 51 -10.27 8.11 14.56
C TYR A 51 -9.07 8.59 13.71
N PRO A 52 -8.29 9.60 14.17
CA PRO A 52 -7.28 10.26 13.32
C PRO A 52 -6.15 9.34 12.85
N SER A 53 -5.95 8.19 13.48
CA SER A 53 -4.93 7.21 13.09
C SER A 53 -5.33 6.33 11.89
N THR A 54 -6.61 6.32 11.52
CA THR A 54 -7.14 5.56 10.37
C THR A 54 -8.00 6.43 9.45
N ASN A 55 -8.24 7.69 9.83
CA ASN A 55 -9.08 8.63 9.08
C ASN A 55 -8.26 9.52 8.15
N ILE A 56 -8.87 9.94 7.07
CA ILE A 56 -8.39 10.99 6.18
C ILE A 56 -9.52 11.98 5.89
N LYS A 57 -9.20 13.26 5.82
CA LYS A 57 -10.12 14.29 5.35
C LYS A 57 -10.37 14.12 3.85
N LEU A 58 -11.62 14.31 3.45
CA LEU A 58 -11.97 14.22 2.03
C LEU A 58 -11.25 15.25 1.16
N LYS A 59 -10.91 16.41 1.74
CA LYS A 59 -10.09 17.43 1.08
C LYS A 59 -8.71 16.85 0.72
N ASP A 60 -8.04 16.25 1.70
CA ASP A 60 -6.68 15.73 1.54
C ASP A 60 -6.69 14.50 0.59
N PHE A 61 -7.70 13.64 0.71
CA PHE A 61 -7.88 12.54 -0.24
C PHE A 61 -8.02 13.03 -1.69
N LYS A 62 -8.82 14.08 -1.93
CA LYS A 62 -8.95 14.69 -3.27
C LYS A 62 -7.62 15.27 -3.76
N GLU A 63 -6.85 15.87 -2.86
CA GLU A 63 -5.52 16.40 -3.17
C GLU A 63 -4.55 15.27 -3.56
N HIS A 64 -4.54 14.15 -2.82
CA HIS A 64 -3.75 12.97 -3.19
C HIS A 64 -4.08 12.49 -4.61
N LEU A 65 -5.36 12.36 -4.95
CA LEU A 65 -5.77 11.95 -6.29
C LEU A 65 -5.32 12.94 -7.37
N ASN A 66 -5.32 14.24 -7.07
CA ASN A 66 -4.84 15.27 -8.01
C ASN A 66 -3.33 15.22 -8.19
N ILE A 67 -2.56 15.11 -7.10
CA ILE A 67 -1.09 14.96 -7.14
C ILE A 67 -0.70 13.75 -7.99
N ILE A 68 -1.34 12.60 -7.79
CA ILE A 68 -1.10 11.40 -8.59
C ILE A 68 -1.32 11.66 -10.08
N ARG A 69 -2.42 12.31 -10.44
CA ARG A 69 -2.75 12.63 -11.84
C ARG A 69 -1.81 13.68 -12.47
N GLU A 70 -1.53 14.77 -11.75
CA GLU A 70 -0.69 15.88 -12.23
C GLU A 70 0.76 15.42 -12.45
N ASN A 71 1.23 14.45 -11.68
CA ASN A 71 2.56 13.86 -11.84
C ASN A 71 2.60 12.66 -12.80
N ASN A 72 1.52 12.41 -13.57
CA ASN A 72 1.43 11.30 -14.52
C ASN A 72 1.69 9.92 -13.89
N ILE A 73 1.34 9.74 -12.61
CA ILE A 73 1.42 8.46 -11.93
C ILE A 73 0.18 7.63 -12.32
N ARG A 74 0.39 6.41 -12.77
CA ARG A 74 -0.68 5.54 -13.24
C ARG A 74 -1.34 4.80 -12.09
N PHE A 75 -2.66 4.88 -11.99
CA PHE A 75 -3.44 4.01 -11.11
C PHE A 75 -3.45 2.57 -11.63
N VAL A 76 -3.14 1.63 -10.75
CA VAL A 76 -3.12 0.20 -11.07
C VAL A 76 -4.52 -0.38 -10.94
N ASN A 77 -5.06 -0.92 -12.04
CA ASN A 77 -6.27 -1.72 -11.97
C ASN A 77 -5.94 -3.10 -11.38
N PRO A 78 -6.58 -3.52 -10.27
CA PRO A 78 -6.32 -4.82 -9.64
C PRO A 78 -6.53 -6.02 -10.56
N ASN A 79 -7.38 -5.91 -11.58
CA ASN A 79 -7.58 -6.98 -12.56
C ASN A 79 -6.32 -7.27 -13.39
N ASN A 80 -5.45 -6.28 -13.54
CA ASN A 80 -4.19 -6.38 -14.28
C ASN A 80 -2.98 -6.34 -13.33
N PHE A 81 -3.15 -6.70 -12.04
CA PHE A 81 -2.12 -6.54 -11.02
C PHE A 81 -0.84 -7.29 -11.35
N GLU A 82 -0.93 -8.54 -11.75
CA GLU A 82 0.24 -9.36 -12.12
C GLU A 82 1.05 -8.75 -13.28
N GLN A 83 0.37 -8.27 -14.30
CA GLN A 83 1.02 -7.60 -15.43
C GLN A 83 1.74 -6.31 -14.97
N ASN A 84 1.11 -5.56 -14.06
CA ASN A 84 1.69 -4.33 -13.53
C ASN A 84 2.88 -4.57 -12.60
N LEU A 85 2.95 -5.70 -11.90
CA LEU A 85 4.13 -6.09 -11.11
C LEU A 85 5.33 -6.41 -12.02
N LYS A 86 5.09 -7.05 -13.16
CA LYS A 86 6.14 -7.43 -14.14
C LYS A 86 6.59 -6.27 -15.03
N ASP A 87 5.75 -5.27 -15.19
CA ASP A 87 6.06 -4.08 -16.01
C ASP A 87 6.73 -3.01 -15.15
N ASN A 88 8.04 -3.13 -14.95
CA ASN A 88 8.84 -2.21 -14.13
C ASN A 88 9.35 -0.99 -14.91
N LYS A 89 9.06 -0.87 -16.22
CA LYS A 89 9.70 0.12 -17.07
C LYS A 89 8.87 1.40 -17.20
N ASN A 90 9.56 2.52 -16.99
CA ASN A 90 9.21 3.87 -17.45
C ASN A 90 7.95 4.55 -16.91
N GLN A 91 7.25 4.00 -15.91
CA GLN A 91 6.09 4.69 -15.35
C GLN A 91 5.88 4.42 -13.86
N ARG A 92 5.80 5.49 -13.06
CA ARG A 92 5.37 5.41 -11.67
C ARG A 92 3.94 4.88 -11.59
N LYS A 93 3.70 3.99 -10.65
CA LYS A 93 2.39 3.33 -10.48
C LYS A 93 1.94 3.40 -9.03
N VAL A 94 0.65 3.57 -8.83
CA VAL A 94 0.03 3.57 -7.51
C VAL A 94 -1.17 2.64 -7.49
N LEU A 95 -1.25 1.81 -6.44
CA LEU A 95 -2.43 1.00 -6.12
C LEU A 95 -3.12 1.62 -4.92
N LEU A 96 -4.41 1.90 -5.03
CA LEU A 96 -5.23 2.29 -3.88
C LEU A 96 -5.80 1.04 -3.22
N THR A 97 -5.68 0.97 -1.90
CA THR A 97 -6.34 -0.06 -1.08
C THR A 97 -7.12 0.61 0.03
N ILE A 98 -8.29 0.09 0.33
CA ILE A 98 -9.18 0.55 1.40
C ILE A 98 -9.49 -0.64 2.29
N ASP A 99 -9.17 -0.55 3.57
CA ASP A 99 -9.36 -1.66 4.50
C ASP A 99 -10.66 -1.49 5.33
N ASP A 100 -11.12 -2.60 5.91
CA ASP A 100 -12.24 -2.76 6.83
C ASP A 100 -13.65 -2.66 6.23
N GLY A 101 -13.87 -1.90 5.17
CA GLY A 101 -15.21 -1.70 4.61
C GLY A 101 -16.11 -0.78 5.44
N PHE A 102 -15.57 0.33 5.98
CA PHE A 102 -16.34 1.33 6.70
C PHE A 102 -17.38 2.03 5.83
N SER A 103 -18.56 2.35 6.39
CA SER A 103 -19.61 3.10 5.69
C SER A 103 -19.14 4.51 5.26
N SER A 104 -18.24 5.11 6.04
CA SER A 104 -17.66 6.42 5.70
C SER A 104 -16.89 6.43 4.37
N PHE A 105 -16.26 5.31 3.98
CA PHE A 105 -15.69 5.15 2.64
C PHE A 105 -16.77 5.20 1.56
N TYR A 106 -17.84 4.41 1.73
CA TYR A 106 -18.93 4.34 0.77
C TYR A 106 -19.63 5.70 0.58
N GLU A 107 -19.87 6.40 1.70
CA GLU A 107 -20.58 7.67 1.70
C GLU A 107 -19.75 8.84 1.13
N ASN A 108 -18.44 8.86 1.40
CA ASN A 108 -17.61 10.04 1.11
C ASN A 108 -16.64 9.84 -0.07
N ALA A 109 -15.90 8.73 -0.12
CA ALA A 109 -14.84 8.52 -1.11
C ALA A 109 -15.32 7.76 -2.36
N TRP A 110 -16.19 6.76 -2.18
CA TRP A 110 -16.71 5.96 -3.29
C TRP A 110 -17.33 6.79 -4.43
N PRO A 111 -18.19 7.81 -4.18
CA PRO A 111 -18.74 8.61 -5.26
C PRO A 111 -17.68 9.27 -6.14
N ILE A 112 -16.55 9.68 -5.55
CA ILE A 112 -15.43 10.32 -6.26
C ILE A 112 -14.69 9.30 -7.10
N LEU A 113 -14.39 8.13 -6.52
CA LEU A 113 -13.67 7.05 -7.23
C LEU A 113 -14.52 6.50 -8.39
N LYS A 114 -15.84 6.37 -8.19
CA LYS A 114 -16.80 5.93 -9.20
C LYS A 114 -16.88 6.91 -10.38
N GLU A 115 -17.07 8.19 -10.10
CA GLU A 115 -17.13 9.25 -11.13
C GLU A 115 -15.86 9.27 -11.99
N LYS A 116 -14.70 9.17 -11.34
CA LYS A 116 -13.38 9.25 -12.00
C LYS A 116 -12.87 7.91 -12.54
N LYS A 117 -13.60 6.81 -12.27
CA LYS A 117 -13.21 5.42 -12.58
C LYS A 117 -11.80 5.09 -12.07
N ILE A 118 -11.46 5.54 -10.86
CA ILE A 118 -10.17 5.28 -10.24
C ILE A 118 -10.19 3.89 -9.62
N PRO A 119 -9.25 2.99 -10.03
CA PRO A 119 -9.23 1.61 -9.57
C PRO A 119 -8.70 1.48 -8.14
N PHE A 120 -9.23 0.49 -7.41
CA PHE A 120 -8.81 0.18 -6.04
C PHE A 120 -9.17 -1.25 -5.64
N ILE A 121 -8.62 -1.71 -4.50
CA ILE A 121 -9.05 -2.91 -3.80
C ILE A 121 -9.75 -2.47 -2.51
N LEU A 122 -10.95 -3.01 -2.25
CA LEU A 122 -11.62 -2.91 -0.96
C LEU A 122 -11.42 -4.21 -0.20
N PHE A 123 -10.70 -4.20 0.92
CA PHE A 123 -10.52 -5.34 1.80
C PHE A 123 -11.62 -5.36 2.88
N VAL A 124 -12.33 -6.49 2.98
CA VAL A 124 -13.54 -6.61 3.81
C VAL A 124 -13.38 -7.66 4.87
N SER A 125 -13.63 -7.28 6.12
CA SER A 125 -13.77 -8.20 7.26
C SER A 125 -15.22 -8.65 7.37
N THR A 126 -15.46 -9.94 7.12
CA THR A 126 -16.83 -10.40 6.85
C THR A 126 -17.77 -10.41 8.07
N ARG A 127 -17.25 -10.41 9.31
CA ARG A 127 -18.07 -10.30 10.52
C ARG A 127 -18.72 -8.92 10.67
N GLU A 128 -17.99 -7.89 10.25
CA GLU A 128 -18.40 -6.52 10.48
C GLU A 128 -19.41 -6.01 9.43
N VAL A 129 -19.53 -6.68 8.28
CA VAL A 129 -20.45 -6.26 7.21
C VAL A 129 -21.90 -6.20 7.71
N GLY A 130 -22.53 -5.03 7.53
CA GLY A 130 -23.88 -4.74 8.01
C GLY A 130 -23.96 -4.30 9.45
N SER A 131 -22.85 -4.30 10.20
CA SER A 131 -22.80 -3.70 11.54
C SER A 131 -22.80 -2.18 11.47
N ASN A 132 -22.99 -1.53 12.61
CA ASN A 132 -22.97 -0.06 12.69
C ASN A 132 -21.62 0.50 12.22
N ASN A 133 -21.64 1.51 11.33
CA ASN A 133 -20.49 2.15 10.70
C ASN A 133 -19.73 1.30 9.65
N TYR A 134 -20.27 0.15 9.26
CA TYR A 134 -19.72 -0.67 8.19
C TYR A 134 -20.68 -0.78 7.00
N MET A 135 -20.13 -1.01 5.83
CA MET A 135 -20.90 -1.24 4.61
C MET A 135 -21.78 -2.49 4.71
N THR A 136 -22.90 -2.46 4.02
CA THR A 136 -23.74 -3.66 3.82
C THR A 136 -23.23 -4.50 2.64
N TRP A 137 -23.66 -5.77 2.55
CA TRP A 137 -23.36 -6.62 1.39
C TRP A 137 -23.93 -6.02 0.09
N ASP A 138 -25.08 -5.34 0.12
CA ASP A 138 -25.65 -4.72 -1.07
C ASP A 138 -24.75 -3.59 -1.59
N GLN A 139 -24.19 -2.78 -0.70
CA GLN A 139 -23.21 -1.76 -1.04
C GLN A 139 -21.93 -2.38 -1.62
N ILE A 140 -21.39 -3.43 -0.98
CA ILE A 140 -20.20 -4.14 -1.48
C ILE A 140 -20.47 -4.74 -2.86
N LYS A 141 -21.64 -5.36 -3.07
CA LYS A 141 -22.06 -5.89 -4.38
C LYS A 141 -22.22 -4.81 -5.45
N GLU A 142 -22.58 -3.59 -5.07
CA GLU A 142 -22.59 -2.46 -6.01
C GLU A 142 -21.18 -2.17 -6.52
N LEU A 143 -20.20 -2.10 -5.61
CA LEU A 143 -18.79 -1.88 -5.96
C LEU A 143 -18.23 -3.03 -6.83
N ASP A 144 -18.56 -4.28 -6.50
CA ASP A 144 -18.06 -5.48 -7.18
C ASP A 144 -18.52 -5.59 -8.65
N LYS A 145 -19.52 -4.83 -9.05
CA LYS A 145 -19.98 -4.75 -10.46
C LYS A 145 -19.07 -3.91 -11.35
N GLU A 146 -18.23 -3.07 -10.74
CA GLU A 146 -17.36 -2.17 -11.49
C GLU A 146 -16.06 -2.88 -11.90
N ASN A 147 -15.70 -2.77 -13.17
CA ASN A 147 -14.53 -3.47 -13.74
C ASN A 147 -13.17 -2.87 -13.31
N PHE A 148 -13.18 -1.83 -12.50
CA PHE A 148 -11.99 -1.20 -11.91
C PHE A 148 -11.90 -1.41 -10.40
N VAL A 149 -12.81 -2.17 -9.81
CA VAL A 149 -12.83 -2.51 -8.38
C VAL A 149 -12.58 -4.00 -8.19
N GLU A 150 -11.86 -4.35 -7.14
CA GLU A 150 -11.74 -5.72 -6.65
C GLU A 150 -12.07 -5.77 -5.16
N ILE A 151 -12.85 -6.76 -4.75
CA ILE A 151 -13.14 -6.99 -3.33
C ILE A 151 -12.13 -7.99 -2.79
N GLY A 152 -11.27 -7.54 -1.88
CA GLY A 152 -10.27 -8.31 -1.16
C GLY A 152 -10.78 -8.87 0.16
N ASN A 153 -10.19 -9.97 0.63
CA ASN A 153 -10.52 -10.58 1.90
C ASN A 153 -9.64 -10.00 3.02
N HIS A 154 -10.26 -9.66 4.18
CA HIS A 154 -9.59 -9.12 5.35
C HIS A 154 -9.91 -9.94 6.62
N SER A 155 -9.93 -11.26 6.52
CA SER A 155 -10.36 -12.21 7.54
C SER A 155 -11.88 -12.21 7.82
N HIS A 156 -12.31 -13.03 8.77
CA HIS A 156 -13.68 -12.98 9.26
C HIS A 156 -13.80 -12.00 10.42
N THR A 157 -13.00 -12.17 11.47
CA THR A 157 -13.17 -11.47 12.75
C THR A 157 -12.40 -10.15 12.86
N HIS A 158 -11.39 -9.92 12.02
CA HIS A 158 -10.44 -8.84 12.17
C HIS A 158 -9.74 -8.83 13.56
N GLU A 159 -9.59 -10.00 14.18
CA GLU A 159 -8.84 -10.13 15.43
C GLU A 159 -7.32 -10.17 15.14
N TYR A 160 -6.50 -10.03 16.20
CA TYR A 160 -5.04 -10.12 16.09
C TYR A 160 -4.61 -11.59 15.93
N LEU A 161 -4.72 -12.09 14.69
CA LEU A 161 -4.57 -13.52 14.37
C LEU A 161 -3.12 -14.01 14.36
N VAL A 162 -2.12 -13.12 14.32
CA VAL A 162 -0.71 -13.51 14.11
C VAL A 162 -0.16 -14.46 15.18
N ASP A 163 -0.61 -14.31 16.43
CA ASP A 163 -0.19 -15.11 17.58
C ASP A 163 -1.08 -16.33 17.83
N GLU A 164 -2.21 -16.41 17.13
CA GLU A 164 -3.18 -17.48 17.32
C GLU A 164 -2.69 -18.86 16.82
N SER A 165 -3.34 -19.92 17.29
CA SER A 165 -3.04 -21.27 16.81
C SER A 165 -3.41 -21.41 15.32
N TYR A 166 -2.75 -22.35 14.63
CA TYR A 166 -3.04 -22.63 13.23
C TYR A 166 -4.52 -22.90 12.97
N GLU A 167 -5.18 -23.67 13.82
CA GLU A 167 -6.60 -24.02 13.68
C GLU A 167 -7.52 -22.80 13.87
N VAL A 168 -7.19 -21.89 14.79
CA VAL A 168 -7.96 -20.64 14.98
C VAL A 168 -7.86 -19.78 13.76
N ILE A 169 -6.65 -19.54 13.24
CA ILE A 169 -6.44 -18.74 12.02
C ILE A 169 -7.16 -19.38 10.84
N LYS A 170 -7.00 -20.70 10.65
CA LYS A 170 -7.60 -21.44 9.55
C LYS A 170 -9.12 -21.34 9.57
N ASN A 171 -9.76 -21.59 10.72
CA ASN A 171 -11.20 -21.50 10.87
C ASN A 171 -11.74 -20.10 10.55
N ASP A 172 -11.04 -19.05 10.99
CA ASP A 172 -11.42 -17.67 10.69
C ASP A 172 -11.38 -17.40 9.20
N ILE A 173 -10.28 -17.74 8.53
CA ILE A 173 -10.11 -17.46 7.11
C ILE A 173 -11.04 -18.32 6.25
N GLU A 174 -11.21 -19.61 6.55
CA GLU A 174 -12.15 -20.47 5.83
C GLU A 174 -13.60 -19.98 5.96
N LYS A 175 -13.98 -19.46 7.14
CA LYS A 175 -15.29 -18.85 7.35
C LYS A 175 -15.46 -17.61 6.47
N SER A 176 -14.47 -16.73 6.41
CA SER A 176 -14.53 -15.56 5.52
C SER A 176 -14.64 -15.95 4.05
N ILE A 177 -13.87 -16.95 3.60
CA ILE A 177 -13.95 -17.49 2.23
C ILE A 177 -15.36 -18.03 1.92
N SER A 178 -15.95 -18.76 2.86
CA SER A 178 -17.32 -19.29 2.69
C SER A 178 -18.34 -18.15 2.52
N ILE A 179 -18.23 -17.09 3.32
CA ILE A 179 -19.12 -15.93 3.22
C ILE A 179 -18.91 -15.22 1.88
N PHE A 180 -17.66 -14.98 1.44
CA PHE A 180 -17.37 -14.40 0.13
C PHE A 180 -18.01 -15.19 -1.02
N LYS A 181 -17.91 -16.52 -0.99
CA LYS A 181 -18.55 -17.38 -1.99
C LYS A 181 -20.08 -17.27 -1.98
N ASN A 182 -20.67 -17.19 -0.80
CA ASN A 182 -22.13 -17.08 -0.66
C ASN A 182 -22.64 -15.70 -1.13
N GLU A 183 -21.93 -14.64 -0.80
CA GLU A 183 -22.37 -13.27 -1.07
C GLU A 183 -21.97 -12.77 -2.46
N LEU A 184 -20.75 -13.08 -2.93
CA LEU A 184 -20.18 -12.55 -4.17
C LEU A 184 -20.04 -13.62 -5.27
N GLY A 185 -20.37 -14.90 -4.97
CA GLY A 185 -20.24 -15.99 -5.93
C GLY A 185 -18.80 -16.40 -6.25
N LYS A 186 -17.81 -15.79 -5.62
CA LYS A 186 -16.38 -16.01 -5.88
C LYS A 186 -15.56 -15.90 -4.60
N ASN A 187 -14.34 -16.45 -4.61
CA ASN A 187 -13.33 -16.11 -3.61
C ASN A 187 -12.44 -14.98 -4.15
N SER A 188 -11.88 -14.16 -3.26
CA SER A 188 -10.89 -13.16 -3.64
C SER A 188 -9.53 -13.80 -3.91
N LYS A 189 -8.79 -13.22 -4.85
CA LYS A 189 -7.36 -13.52 -5.05
C LYS A 189 -6.45 -12.69 -4.15
N PHE A 190 -6.99 -11.63 -3.51
CA PHE A 190 -6.28 -10.70 -2.66
C PHE A 190 -6.66 -10.88 -1.18
N PHE A 191 -5.67 -10.86 -0.32
CA PHE A 191 -5.80 -10.87 1.12
C PHE A 191 -5.08 -9.67 1.74
N SER A 192 -5.63 -9.09 2.81
CA SER A 192 -4.92 -8.14 3.66
C SER A 192 -4.86 -8.72 5.08
N TYR A 193 -3.66 -8.77 5.66
CA TYR A 193 -3.51 -9.23 7.03
C TYR A 193 -4.11 -8.21 8.00
N PRO A 194 -4.99 -8.62 8.95
CA PRO A 194 -5.45 -7.73 10.02
C PRO A 194 -4.26 -7.08 10.74
N PHE A 195 -4.33 -5.78 10.98
CA PHE A 195 -3.24 -4.96 11.54
C PHE A 195 -1.94 -4.95 10.71
N GLY A 196 -1.94 -5.55 9.52
CA GLY A 196 -0.77 -5.72 8.67
C GLY A 196 0.24 -6.76 9.17
N GLU A 197 -0.10 -7.49 10.24
CA GLU A 197 0.79 -8.42 10.94
C GLU A 197 0.62 -9.85 10.43
N TYR A 198 1.74 -10.53 10.20
CA TYR A 198 1.76 -11.91 9.74
C TYR A 198 2.94 -12.70 10.30
N SER A 199 2.79 -14.01 10.37
CA SER A 199 3.86 -14.97 10.68
C SER A 199 4.07 -15.90 9.50
N LEU A 200 5.18 -16.62 9.46
CA LEU A 200 5.43 -17.64 8.43
C LEU A 200 4.31 -18.69 8.37
N LYS A 201 3.77 -19.07 9.52
CA LYS A 201 2.63 -19.99 9.64
C LYS A 201 1.38 -19.40 8.98
N PHE A 202 1.04 -18.14 9.29
CA PHE A 202 -0.13 -17.46 8.73
C PHE A 202 0.03 -17.26 7.22
N LYS A 203 1.19 -16.80 6.77
CA LYS A 203 1.52 -16.66 5.35
C LYS A 203 1.35 -17.97 4.57
N SER A 204 1.91 -19.07 5.07
CA SER A 204 1.78 -20.39 4.44
C SER A 204 0.33 -20.86 4.36
N LEU A 205 -0.48 -20.55 5.38
CA LEU A 205 -1.91 -20.85 5.35
C LEU A 205 -2.64 -20.05 4.26
N ILE A 206 -2.43 -18.74 4.16
CA ILE A 206 -3.03 -17.88 3.13
C ILE A 206 -2.70 -18.40 1.73
N GLN A 207 -1.46 -18.79 1.51
CA GLN A 207 -1.03 -19.42 0.27
C GLN A 207 -1.77 -20.74 0.00
N SER A 208 -1.89 -21.62 1.00
CA SER A 208 -2.55 -22.91 0.89
C SER A 208 -4.06 -22.81 0.62
N LEU A 209 -4.70 -21.74 1.08
CA LEU A 209 -6.13 -21.46 0.87
C LEU A 209 -6.43 -20.82 -0.50
N GLY A 210 -5.41 -20.64 -1.36
CA GLY A 210 -5.56 -20.24 -2.76
C GLY A 210 -5.60 -18.74 -3.02
N PHE A 211 -5.26 -17.90 -2.05
CA PHE A 211 -4.98 -16.50 -2.30
C PHE A 211 -3.72 -16.37 -3.16
N LYS A 212 -3.66 -15.37 -4.03
CA LYS A 212 -2.51 -15.13 -4.90
C LYS A 212 -1.60 -14.01 -4.38
N TYR A 213 -2.17 -13.08 -3.65
CA TYR A 213 -1.49 -11.89 -3.16
C TYR A 213 -1.94 -11.58 -1.73
N ALA A 214 -0.98 -11.26 -0.86
CA ALA A 214 -1.31 -10.82 0.49
C ALA A 214 -0.50 -9.58 0.88
N PHE A 215 -1.15 -8.65 1.57
CA PHE A 215 -0.64 -7.33 1.90
C PHE A 215 -0.43 -7.18 3.40
N GLY A 216 0.78 -6.74 3.77
CA GLY A 216 1.10 -6.27 5.12
C GLY A 216 0.92 -4.76 5.26
N GLN A 217 1.61 -4.18 6.27
CA GLN A 217 1.61 -2.74 6.53
C GLN A 217 3.01 -2.13 6.58
N HIS A 218 4.06 -2.90 6.26
CA HIS A 218 5.39 -2.35 6.14
C HIS A 218 5.51 -1.51 4.86
N SER A 219 6.27 -0.42 4.92
CA SER A 219 6.48 0.48 3.79
C SER A 219 7.45 -0.12 2.76
N GLY A 220 7.17 0.09 1.49
CA GLY A 220 8.04 -0.38 0.41
C GLY A 220 7.40 -0.25 -0.97
N VAL A 221 8.18 -0.57 -1.98
CA VAL A 221 7.75 -0.60 -3.38
C VAL A 221 7.57 -2.06 -3.81
N MET A 222 6.50 -2.35 -4.50
CA MET A 222 6.20 -3.69 -5.03
C MET A 222 6.72 -3.82 -6.45
N ASP A 223 7.40 -4.91 -6.72
CA ASP A 223 7.85 -5.36 -8.03
C ASP A 223 7.82 -6.90 -8.09
N GLU A 224 8.21 -7.47 -9.22
CA GLU A 224 8.22 -8.92 -9.43
C GLU A 224 9.20 -9.70 -8.53
N THR A 225 10.13 -9.01 -7.85
CA THR A 225 11.12 -9.65 -6.96
C THR A 225 10.60 -9.84 -5.53
N LYS A 226 9.47 -9.22 -5.18
CA LYS A 226 8.90 -9.27 -3.82
C LYS A 226 8.15 -10.57 -3.59
N ASP A 227 8.11 -10.98 -2.33
CA ASP A 227 7.22 -12.07 -1.91
C ASP A 227 5.76 -11.62 -2.08
N LEU A 228 5.00 -12.33 -2.90
CA LEU A 228 3.61 -12.02 -3.22
C LEU A 228 2.68 -12.12 -2.01
N TYR A 229 3.15 -12.70 -0.91
CA TYR A 229 2.41 -12.85 0.35
C TYR A 229 2.89 -11.91 1.45
N GLU A 230 3.75 -10.94 1.12
CA GLU A 230 4.28 -9.91 2.02
C GLU A 230 4.32 -8.54 1.32
N LEU A 231 3.31 -8.20 0.53
CA LEU A 231 3.31 -6.98 -0.26
C LEU A 231 3.22 -5.74 0.64
N PRO A 232 4.11 -4.76 0.45
CA PRO A 232 4.17 -3.56 1.29
C PRO A 232 3.05 -2.57 0.97
N ARG A 233 2.68 -1.75 1.97
CA ARG A 233 1.74 -0.64 1.82
C ARG A 233 2.15 0.56 2.69
N PHE A 234 1.79 1.74 2.24
CA PHE A 234 1.94 2.98 3.00
C PHE A 234 0.60 3.34 3.65
N PRO A 235 0.51 3.34 5.00
CA PRO A 235 -0.71 3.77 5.68
C PRO A 235 -0.90 5.28 5.51
N ILE A 236 -2.09 5.69 5.09
CA ILE A 236 -2.48 7.08 4.92
C ILE A 236 -3.54 7.45 5.96
N ASN A 237 -3.25 8.46 6.74
CA ASN A 237 -4.15 8.96 7.79
C ASN A 237 -3.81 10.42 8.11
N GLU A 238 -4.55 11.06 9.03
CA GLU A 238 -4.36 12.47 9.37
C GLU A 238 -2.99 12.82 9.97
N LYS A 239 -2.22 11.82 10.46
CA LYS A 239 -0.86 12.01 10.98
C LYS A 239 0.21 11.93 9.88
N TYR A 240 -0.12 11.27 8.77
CA TYR A 240 0.74 11.08 7.60
C TYR A 240 0.06 11.60 6.32
N GLY A 241 -0.75 12.67 6.45
CA GLY A 241 -1.68 13.11 5.42
C GLY A 241 -1.05 13.74 4.17
N GLU A 242 0.24 14.03 4.17
CA GLU A 242 0.95 14.57 3.00
C GLU A 242 1.68 13.43 2.27
N ILE A 243 1.50 13.33 0.95
CA ILE A 243 2.16 12.39 0.06
C ILE A 243 3.06 13.08 -0.97
#